data_b469b41f26165e5b846cfebbb6b911e8
#
_entry.id   b469b41f26165e5b846cfebbb6b911e8
#
_cell.length_a   1.000
_cell.length_b   1.000
_cell.length_c   1.000
_cell.angle_alpha   90.00
_cell.angle_beta   90.00
_cell.angle_gamma   90.00
#
_symmetry.space_group_name_H-M   'P 1'
#
loop_
_entity.id
_entity.type
_entity.pdbx_description
1 polymer ?
#
loop_
_entity_poly.entity_id
_entity_poly.type
_entity_poly.pdbx_seq_one_letter_code
_entity_poly.pdbx_strand_id
1 'polypeptide(L)'
;MNQEPHHWRRGNEYLVAKTKILDLLSVQFTHPTRGTTRDFVVLDAPNWVNVIALTPDKKIVLVRQFRYGTNKLSLEIPGGVIEKNEDPVVAALRELKEETGYTGVNARLIASVHPNPAIQNNSCHLVLVEDVQLTSRIDWDEDEEITCELMPAETVLSMAREGKITHSLVLCGLFHFEGWMRAQSSTAI
;
A
#
# COMPACT_ATOMS: atom_id res chain seq x y z
N MET A 1 -25.05 16.56 23.02
CA MET A 1 -25.26 16.36 21.57
C MET A 1 -23.87 16.40 20.92
N ASN A 2 -23.34 15.26 20.47
CA ASN A 2 -22.07 15.22 19.73
C ASN A 2 -22.33 15.79 18.33
N GLN A 3 -21.93 17.04 18.11
CA GLN A 3 -21.97 17.64 16.78
C GLN A 3 -20.76 17.08 16.00
N GLU A 4 -21.02 16.52 14.82
CA GLU A 4 -19.96 16.07 13.94
C GLU A 4 -19.03 17.24 13.54
N PRO A 5 -17.72 16.98 13.37
CA PRO A 5 -16.78 17.98 12.86
C PRO A 5 -17.22 18.49 11.48
N HIS A 6 -17.03 19.78 11.25
CA HIS A 6 -17.38 20.38 9.97
C HIS A 6 -16.39 19.99 8.86
N HIS A 7 -16.90 19.73 7.67
CA HIS A 7 -16.11 19.59 6.47
C HIS A 7 -15.61 20.98 6.00
N TRP A 8 -14.28 21.18 6.01
CA TRP A 8 -13.68 22.42 5.55
C TRP A 8 -13.76 22.52 4.03
N ARG A 9 -13.93 23.72 3.52
CA ARG A 9 -13.96 23.99 2.08
C ARG A 9 -12.55 24.19 1.56
N ARG A 10 -12.14 23.35 0.59
CA ARG A 10 -10.87 23.47 -0.14
C ARG A 10 -10.94 24.72 -1.04
N GLY A 11 -9.93 25.57 -0.99
CA GLY A 11 -9.76 26.75 -1.79
C GLY A 11 -8.58 26.64 -2.77
N ASN A 12 -7.82 27.72 -2.89
CA ASN A 12 -6.65 27.76 -3.78
C ASN A 12 -5.54 26.83 -3.30
N GLU A 13 -4.75 26.36 -4.27
CA GLU A 13 -3.55 25.56 -4.00
C GLU A 13 -2.33 26.15 -4.73
N TYR A 14 -1.16 26.01 -4.12
CA TYR A 14 0.10 26.50 -4.62
C TYR A 14 1.16 25.42 -4.51
N LEU A 15 1.89 25.17 -5.60
CA LEU A 15 3.04 24.28 -5.60
C LEU A 15 4.19 24.92 -4.82
N VAL A 16 4.63 24.28 -3.74
CA VAL A 16 5.75 24.72 -2.92
C VAL A 16 7.05 24.09 -3.40
N ALA A 17 7.02 22.79 -3.70
CA ALA A 17 8.17 22.08 -4.25
C ALA A 17 7.69 20.89 -5.09
N LYS A 18 8.43 20.59 -6.17
CA LYS A 18 8.22 19.45 -7.04
C LYS A 18 9.35 18.45 -6.87
N THR A 19 8.99 17.15 -6.77
CA THR A 19 9.96 16.05 -6.74
C THR A 19 9.61 14.99 -7.78
N LYS A 20 10.45 13.94 -7.90
CA LYS A 20 10.15 12.80 -8.79
C LYS A 20 8.98 11.93 -8.30
N ILE A 21 8.75 11.90 -6.98
CA ILE A 21 7.83 10.93 -6.33
C ILE A 21 6.55 11.57 -5.79
N LEU A 22 6.58 12.87 -5.46
CA LEU A 22 5.42 13.62 -4.95
C LEU A 22 5.64 15.12 -5.11
N ASP A 23 4.54 15.87 -5.12
CA ASP A 23 4.55 17.33 -5.07
C ASP A 23 4.15 17.81 -3.66
N LEU A 24 4.85 18.84 -3.18
CA LEU A 24 4.50 19.53 -1.94
C LEU A 24 3.61 20.72 -2.26
N LEU A 25 2.38 20.71 -1.77
CA LEU A 25 1.40 21.77 -1.98
C LEU A 25 1.13 22.53 -0.69
N SER A 26 0.88 23.84 -0.81
CA SER A 26 0.18 24.65 0.19
C SER A 26 -1.28 24.81 -0.27
N VAL A 27 -2.23 24.29 0.49
CA VAL A 27 -3.64 24.28 0.13
C VAL A 27 -4.44 25.06 1.15
N GLN A 28 -5.20 26.03 0.68
CA GLN A 28 -6.07 26.84 1.52
C GLN A 28 -7.36 26.10 1.87
N PHE A 29 -7.75 26.14 3.15
CA PHE A 29 -9.03 25.64 3.62
C PHE A 29 -9.75 26.67 4.46
N THR A 30 -11.08 26.77 4.26
CA THR A 30 -11.96 27.68 5.01
C THR A 30 -12.94 26.89 5.84
N HIS A 31 -13.00 27.18 7.15
CA HIS A 31 -14.00 26.58 8.03
C HIS A 31 -15.38 27.14 7.72
N PRO A 32 -16.41 26.28 7.48
CA PRO A 32 -17.68 26.72 6.90
C PRO A 32 -18.52 27.65 7.79
N THR A 33 -18.40 27.54 9.11
CA THR A 33 -19.19 28.32 10.07
C THR A 33 -18.37 29.40 10.80
N ARG A 34 -17.04 29.19 10.98
CA ARG A 34 -16.18 30.19 11.66
C ARG A 34 -15.61 31.23 10.70
N GLY A 35 -15.69 30.99 9.38
CA GLY A 35 -15.07 31.84 8.37
C GLY A 35 -13.54 31.88 8.40
N THR A 36 -12.91 31.14 9.31
CA THR A 36 -11.45 31.08 9.43
C THR A 36 -10.84 30.39 8.22
N THR A 37 -9.91 31.03 7.56
CA THR A 37 -9.14 30.50 6.42
C THR A 37 -7.70 30.27 6.83
N ARG A 38 -7.10 29.13 6.47
CA ARG A 38 -5.69 28.78 6.75
C ARG A 38 -5.12 27.91 5.63
N ASP A 39 -3.81 27.99 5.49
CA ASP A 39 -3.04 27.15 4.57
C ASP A 39 -2.54 25.91 5.30
N PHE A 40 -2.66 24.76 4.61
CA PHE A 40 -2.22 23.46 5.10
C PHE A 40 -1.30 22.83 4.07
N VAL A 41 -0.30 22.09 4.55
CA VAL A 41 0.59 21.31 3.71
C VAL A 41 -0.13 20.03 3.25
N VAL A 42 -0.07 19.76 1.94
CA VAL A 42 -0.54 18.51 1.34
C VAL A 42 0.58 17.93 0.48
N LEU A 43 0.87 16.65 0.68
CA LEU A 43 1.73 15.85 -0.20
C LEU A 43 0.84 15.23 -1.27
N ASP A 44 0.99 15.71 -2.50
CA ASP A 44 0.29 15.20 -3.67
C ASP A 44 1.11 14.07 -4.30
N ALA A 45 0.66 12.85 -4.11
CA ALA A 45 1.37 11.64 -4.53
C ALA A 45 0.46 10.74 -5.39
N PRO A 46 1.04 9.92 -6.30
CA PRO A 46 0.29 8.89 -6.99
C PRO A 46 -0.27 7.86 -6.01
N ASN A 47 -1.30 7.13 -6.40
CA ASN A 47 -1.79 5.99 -5.64
C ASN A 47 -0.77 4.86 -5.66
N TRP A 48 -0.82 4.02 -4.63
CA TRP A 48 0.05 2.85 -4.46
C TRP A 48 -0.76 1.58 -4.42
N VAL A 49 -0.10 0.47 -4.72
CA VAL A 49 -0.63 -0.88 -4.52
C VAL A 49 0.32 -1.71 -3.66
N ASN A 50 -0.23 -2.51 -2.77
CA ASN A 50 0.47 -3.57 -2.05
C ASN A 50 -0.19 -4.91 -2.34
N VAL A 51 0.62 -5.95 -2.53
CA VAL A 51 0.17 -7.25 -3.01
C VAL A 51 0.39 -8.33 -1.97
N ILE A 52 -0.68 -8.95 -1.47
CA ILE A 52 -0.58 -10.18 -0.71
C ILE A 52 -0.61 -11.34 -1.71
N ALA A 53 0.56 -11.85 -2.07
CA ALA A 53 0.72 -12.94 -3.03
C ALA A 53 0.83 -14.28 -2.29
N LEU A 54 -0.20 -15.12 -2.41
CA LEU A 54 -0.35 -16.37 -1.68
C LEU A 54 -0.11 -17.56 -2.63
N THR A 55 0.88 -18.39 -2.32
CA THR A 55 1.15 -19.62 -3.04
C THR A 55 0.12 -20.73 -2.72
N PRO A 56 -0.02 -21.79 -3.55
CA PRO A 56 -0.90 -22.92 -3.26
C PRO A 56 -0.63 -23.61 -1.92
N ASP A 57 0.64 -23.65 -1.49
CA ASP A 57 1.07 -24.20 -0.19
C ASP A 57 1.01 -23.18 0.96
N LYS A 58 0.22 -22.11 0.78
CA LYS A 58 -0.11 -21.09 1.80
C LYS A 58 1.11 -20.34 2.35
N LYS A 59 2.08 -20.05 1.50
CA LYS A 59 3.16 -19.12 1.78
C LYS A 59 2.88 -17.77 1.16
N ILE A 60 3.34 -16.70 1.81
CA ILE A 60 3.32 -15.34 1.29
C ILE A 60 4.67 -15.04 0.63
N VAL A 61 4.63 -14.45 -0.56
CA VAL A 61 5.80 -13.88 -1.23
C VAL A 61 6.12 -12.57 -0.54
N LEU A 62 7.32 -12.47 0.01
CA LEU A 62 7.84 -11.27 0.66
C LEU A 62 9.01 -10.71 -0.13
N VAL A 63 9.22 -9.41 0.02
CA VAL A 63 10.36 -8.69 -0.54
C VAL A 63 11.13 -8.01 0.58
N ARG A 64 12.45 -7.93 0.42
CA ARG A 64 13.33 -7.17 1.31
C ARG A 64 14.08 -6.14 0.48
N GLN A 65 13.94 -4.88 0.86
CA GLN A 65 14.55 -3.76 0.16
C GLN A 65 15.00 -2.67 1.12
N PHE A 66 15.90 -1.81 0.66
CA PHE A 66 16.36 -0.65 1.43
C PHE A 66 15.35 0.50 1.33
N ARG A 67 14.96 1.07 2.47
CA ARG A 67 14.06 2.22 2.51
C ARG A 67 14.82 3.47 2.97
N TYR A 68 14.99 4.40 2.04
CA TYR A 68 15.77 5.63 2.23
C TYR A 68 15.25 6.49 3.39
N GLY A 69 13.93 6.60 3.56
CA GLY A 69 13.33 7.41 4.62
C GLY A 69 13.65 6.91 6.04
N THR A 70 13.80 5.60 6.24
CA THR A 70 14.16 5.00 7.52
C THR A 70 15.64 4.66 7.63
N ASN A 71 16.38 4.71 6.50
CA ASN A 71 17.78 4.29 6.37
C ASN A 71 18.02 2.85 6.84
N LYS A 72 17.11 1.92 6.49
CA LYS A 72 17.13 0.51 6.92
C LYS A 72 16.59 -0.41 5.84
N LEU A 73 17.01 -1.69 5.93
CA LEU A 73 16.32 -2.76 5.21
C LEU A 73 14.95 -3.00 5.83
N SER A 74 13.94 -3.19 4.98
CA SER A 74 12.56 -3.44 5.36
C SER A 74 12.08 -4.74 4.75
N LEU A 75 11.37 -5.55 5.55
CA LEU A 75 10.67 -6.75 5.08
C LEU A 75 9.23 -6.36 4.79
N GLU A 76 8.81 -6.60 3.57
CA GLU A 76 7.55 -6.10 3.02
C GLU A 76 6.84 -7.13 2.15
N ILE A 77 5.63 -6.83 1.73
CA ILE A 77 4.96 -7.49 0.61
C ILE A 77 5.25 -6.69 -0.66
N PRO A 78 5.22 -7.30 -1.86
CA PRO A 78 5.42 -6.61 -3.13
C PRO A 78 4.46 -5.44 -3.31
N GLY A 79 4.88 -4.41 -4.05
CA GLY A 79 4.01 -3.29 -4.36
C GLY A 79 4.76 -2.04 -4.83
N GLY A 80 4.04 -1.17 -5.51
CA GLY A 80 4.63 0.03 -6.08
C GLY A 80 3.60 1.09 -6.43
N VAL A 81 3.96 1.93 -7.39
CA VAL A 81 3.14 3.05 -7.85
C VAL A 81 2.15 2.58 -8.91
N ILE A 82 0.90 2.99 -8.76
CA ILE A 82 -0.12 2.80 -9.79
C ILE A 82 0.09 3.85 -10.88
N GLU A 83 0.24 3.42 -12.12
CA GLU A 83 0.39 4.31 -13.27
C GLU A 83 -0.90 5.10 -13.55
N LYS A 84 -0.76 6.18 -14.32
CA LYS A 84 -1.91 7.03 -14.65
C LYS A 84 -2.99 6.24 -15.40
N ASN A 85 -4.19 6.17 -14.84
CA ASN A 85 -5.35 5.43 -15.35
C ASN A 85 -5.21 3.91 -15.33
N GLU A 86 -4.22 3.36 -14.62
CA GLU A 86 -4.08 1.94 -14.40
C GLU A 86 -5.07 1.46 -13.32
N ASP A 87 -5.66 0.29 -13.56
CA ASP A 87 -6.51 -0.38 -12.54
C ASP A 87 -5.63 -0.95 -11.41
N PRO A 88 -6.01 -0.80 -10.13
CA PRO A 88 -5.21 -1.29 -9.01
C PRO A 88 -4.89 -2.79 -9.05
N VAL A 89 -5.77 -3.63 -9.59
CA VAL A 89 -5.52 -5.07 -9.71
C VAL A 89 -4.51 -5.35 -10.82
N VAL A 90 -4.57 -4.58 -11.92
CA VAL A 90 -3.58 -4.67 -13.01
C VAL A 90 -2.20 -4.23 -12.51
N ALA A 91 -2.12 -3.10 -11.80
CA ALA A 91 -0.89 -2.64 -11.17
C ALA A 91 -0.30 -3.69 -10.21
N ALA A 92 -1.14 -4.31 -9.38
CA ALA A 92 -0.72 -5.36 -8.46
C ALA A 92 -0.07 -6.55 -9.17
N LEU A 93 -0.66 -7.00 -10.27
CA LEU A 93 -0.14 -8.13 -11.06
C LEU A 93 1.17 -7.76 -11.79
N ARG A 94 1.30 -6.52 -12.27
CA ARG A 94 2.52 -5.99 -12.89
C ARG A 94 3.64 -5.93 -11.85
N GLU A 95 3.46 -5.24 -10.73
CA GLU A 95 4.45 -5.08 -9.66
C GLU A 95 4.90 -6.43 -9.08
N LEU A 96 3.95 -7.33 -8.80
CA LEU A 96 4.28 -8.69 -8.34
C LEU A 96 5.22 -9.40 -9.30
N LYS A 97 4.95 -9.31 -10.61
CA LYS A 97 5.77 -9.96 -11.63
C LYS A 97 7.14 -9.31 -11.76
N GLU A 98 7.23 -7.98 -11.79
CA GLU A 98 8.45 -7.21 -11.96
C GLU A 98 9.41 -7.40 -10.78
N GLU A 99 8.92 -7.22 -9.56
CA GLU A 99 9.72 -7.34 -8.34
C GLU A 99 10.13 -8.77 -7.99
N THR A 100 9.27 -9.77 -8.29
CA THR A 100 9.43 -11.12 -7.72
C THR A 100 9.49 -12.26 -8.73
N GLY A 101 9.04 -12.04 -9.97
CA GLY A 101 8.86 -13.08 -10.98
C GLY A 101 7.64 -13.99 -10.73
N TYR A 102 6.92 -13.81 -9.63
CA TYR A 102 5.68 -14.52 -9.38
C TYR A 102 4.53 -13.95 -10.20
N THR A 103 3.65 -14.82 -10.70
CA THR A 103 2.43 -14.45 -11.42
C THR A 103 1.23 -15.21 -10.88
N GLY A 104 0.05 -14.64 -11.06
CA GLY A 104 -1.23 -15.25 -10.71
C GLY A 104 -2.36 -14.61 -11.51
N VAL A 105 -3.51 -15.28 -11.55
CA VAL A 105 -4.72 -14.79 -12.24
C VAL A 105 -5.89 -14.53 -11.30
N ASN A 106 -5.79 -15.03 -10.07
CA ASN A 106 -6.86 -14.97 -9.06
C ASN A 106 -6.64 -13.76 -8.16
N ALA A 107 -6.79 -12.58 -8.73
CA ALA A 107 -6.50 -11.31 -8.08
C ALA A 107 -7.78 -10.55 -7.72
N ARG A 108 -7.81 -9.94 -6.53
CA ARG A 108 -8.91 -9.07 -6.09
C ARG A 108 -8.46 -7.98 -5.14
N LEU A 109 -9.06 -6.82 -5.28
CA LEU A 109 -8.95 -5.74 -4.30
C LEU A 109 -9.65 -6.17 -2.99
N ILE A 110 -8.93 -6.15 -1.87
CA ILE A 110 -9.49 -6.51 -0.55
C ILE A 110 -9.72 -5.29 0.35
N ALA A 111 -8.97 -4.22 0.15
CA ALA A 111 -9.18 -2.95 0.85
C ALA A 111 -8.46 -1.80 0.13
N SER A 112 -8.82 -0.57 0.52
CA SER A 112 -8.08 0.65 0.19
C SER A 112 -7.90 1.46 1.46
N VAL A 113 -6.69 1.94 1.71
CA VAL A 113 -6.35 2.70 2.91
C VAL A 113 -5.66 4.01 2.54
N HIS A 114 -5.73 4.99 3.42
CA HIS A 114 -4.98 6.23 3.27
C HIS A 114 -3.69 6.16 4.06
N PRO A 115 -2.50 6.28 3.42
CA PRO A 115 -1.21 6.15 4.08
C PRO A 115 -1.01 7.13 5.24
N ASN A 116 -1.35 8.38 5.00
CA ASN A 116 -1.30 9.42 6.02
C ASN A 116 -2.33 10.53 5.71
N PRO A 117 -3.62 10.33 6.04
CA PRO A 117 -4.70 11.24 5.65
C PRO A 117 -4.60 12.64 6.26
N ALA A 118 -3.70 12.85 7.22
CA ALA A 118 -3.46 14.18 7.78
C ALA A 118 -2.72 15.10 6.81
N ILE A 119 -1.89 14.57 5.91
CA ILE A 119 -1.04 15.36 5.01
C ILE A 119 -0.91 14.79 3.61
N GLN A 120 -1.36 13.56 3.33
CA GLN A 120 -1.30 12.92 2.01
C GLN A 120 -2.68 12.76 1.41
N ASN A 121 -2.79 12.92 0.10
CA ASN A 121 -4.06 12.83 -0.62
C ASN A 121 -4.24 11.51 -1.39
N ASN A 122 -3.21 10.65 -1.41
CA ASN A 122 -3.25 9.38 -2.14
C ASN A 122 -3.85 8.24 -1.30
N SER A 123 -4.16 7.16 -2.01
CA SER A 123 -4.58 5.88 -1.42
C SER A 123 -3.54 4.79 -1.69
N CYS A 124 -3.49 3.79 -0.81
CA CYS A 124 -2.83 2.51 -1.06
C CYS A 124 -3.90 1.43 -1.20
N HIS A 125 -3.90 0.74 -2.33
CA HIS A 125 -4.82 -0.35 -2.64
C HIS A 125 -4.19 -1.67 -2.25
N LEU A 126 -4.92 -2.51 -1.51
CA LEU A 126 -4.46 -3.80 -1.01
C LEU A 126 -5.09 -4.90 -1.85
N VAL A 127 -4.28 -5.63 -2.60
CA VAL A 127 -4.72 -6.68 -3.53
C VAL A 127 -4.23 -8.04 -3.06
N LEU A 128 -5.14 -9.00 -2.96
CA LEU A 128 -4.81 -10.41 -2.73
C LEU A 128 -4.72 -11.12 -4.08
N VAL A 129 -3.64 -11.86 -4.29
CA VAL A 129 -3.44 -12.73 -5.45
C VAL A 129 -3.21 -14.14 -4.94
N GLU A 130 -4.12 -15.05 -5.24
CA GLU A 130 -4.04 -16.46 -4.81
C GLU A 130 -3.38 -17.33 -5.88
N ASP A 131 -2.85 -18.47 -5.43
CA ASP A 131 -2.26 -19.52 -6.25
C ASP A 131 -1.12 -19.02 -7.16
N VAL A 132 -0.32 -18.07 -6.64
CA VAL A 132 0.81 -17.51 -7.38
C VAL A 132 1.91 -18.52 -7.59
N GLN A 133 2.56 -18.45 -8.75
CA GLN A 133 3.67 -19.33 -9.15
C GLN A 133 4.83 -18.51 -9.72
N LEU A 134 6.05 -18.98 -9.50
CA LEU A 134 7.24 -18.39 -10.09
C LEU A 134 7.32 -18.80 -11.56
N THR A 135 6.97 -17.90 -12.47
CA THR A 135 6.89 -18.19 -13.92
C THR A 135 7.61 -17.18 -14.79
N SER A 136 8.09 -16.08 -14.22
CA SER A 136 8.77 -15.01 -14.94
C SER A 136 10.17 -14.77 -14.37
N ARG A 137 10.98 -14.05 -15.15
CA ARG A 137 12.20 -13.44 -14.64
C ARG A 137 11.85 -12.13 -13.95
N ILE A 138 12.65 -11.76 -12.98
CA ILE A 138 12.62 -10.47 -12.32
C ILE A 138 13.06 -9.39 -13.32
N ASP A 139 12.43 -8.23 -13.28
CA ASP A 139 12.72 -7.09 -14.16
C ASP A 139 12.67 -5.80 -13.30
N TRP A 140 13.75 -5.59 -12.54
CA TRP A 140 13.86 -4.44 -11.63
C TRP A 140 14.22 -3.16 -12.37
N ASP A 141 13.76 -2.05 -11.86
CA ASP A 141 14.26 -0.73 -12.24
C ASP A 141 15.73 -0.53 -11.81
N GLU A 142 16.45 0.39 -12.47
CA GLU A 142 17.88 0.63 -12.23
C GLU A 142 18.23 0.95 -10.76
N ASP A 143 17.29 1.52 -10.01
CA ASP A 143 17.47 1.94 -8.61
C ASP A 143 16.94 0.89 -7.61
N GLU A 144 16.47 -0.28 -8.08
CA GLU A 144 15.89 -1.33 -7.25
C GLU A 144 16.90 -2.44 -6.96
N GLU A 145 17.03 -2.79 -5.70
CA GLU A 145 17.75 -3.96 -5.21
C GLU A 145 16.85 -4.70 -4.22
N ILE A 146 16.19 -5.75 -4.71
CA ILE A 146 15.15 -6.49 -3.98
C ILE A 146 15.57 -7.95 -3.82
N THR A 147 15.37 -8.51 -2.64
CA THR A 147 15.46 -9.97 -2.44
C THR A 147 14.08 -10.52 -2.11
N CYS A 148 13.72 -11.66 -2.73
CA CYS A 148 12.47 -12.35 -2.49
C CYS A 148 12.64 -13.49 -1.50
N GLU A 149 11.68 -13.65 -0.61
CA GLU A 149 11.63 -14.79 0.31
C GLU A 149 10.18 -15.30 0.46
N LEU A 150 10.03 -16.60 0.69
CA LEU A 150 8.74 -17.24 0.92
C LEU A 150 8.63 -17.65 2.38
N MET A 151 7.54 -17.23 3.04
CA MET A 151 7.26 -17.64 4.42
C MET A 151 5.83 -18.15 4.57
N PRO A 152 5.58 -19.15 5.44
CA PRO A 152 4.21 -19.56 5.78
C PRO A 152 3.38 -18.35 6.24
N ALA A 153 2.13 -18.23 5.79
CA ALA A 153 1.27 -17.09 6.10
C ALA A 153 1.13 -16.84 7.61
N GLU A 154 0.99 -17.89 8.40
CA GLU A 154 0.91 -17.79 9.86
C GLU A 154 2.19 -17.23 10.50
N THR A 155 3.37 -17.57 9.93
CA THR A 155 4.66 -17.01 10.38
C THR A 155 4.70 -15.51 10.11
N VAL A 156 4.29 -15.06 8.92
CA VAL A 156 4.27 -13.64 8.56
C VAL A 156 3.32 -12.85 9.47
N LEU A 157 2.13 -13.40 9.73
CA LEU A 157 1.16 -12.81 10.65
C LEU A 157 1.70 -12.74 12.09
N SER A 158 2.42 -13.77 12.55
CA SER A 158 3.10 -13.74 13.85
C SER A 158 4.17 -12.64 13.91
N MET A 159 5.01 -12.53 12.88
CA MET A 159 6.03 -11.49 12.78
C MET A 159 5.43 -10.07 12.80
N ALA A 160 4.28 -9.89 12.15
CA ALA A 160 3.55 -8.62 12.19
C ALA A 160 3.07 -8.28 13.61
N ARG A 161 2.47 -9.24 14.32
CA ARG A 161 2.01 -9.07 15.72
C ARG A 161 3.16 -8.83 16.70
N GLU A 162 4.32 -9.40 16.44
CA GLU A 162 5.54 -9.25 17.25
C GLU A 162 6.32 -7.95 16.93
N GLY A 163 5.87 -7.14 15.97
CA GLY A 163 6.54 -5.90 15.56
C GLY A 163 7.83 -6.10 14.76
N LYS A 164 8.05 -7.29 14.21
CA LYS A 164 9.20 -7.58 13.33
C LYS A 164 9.00 -7.02 11.92
N ILE A 165 7.74 -6.85 11.50
CA ILE A 165 7.35 -6.11 10.29
C ILE A 165 6.88 -4.74 10.76
N THR A 166 7.52 -3.67 10.26
CA THR A 166 7.29 -2.30 10.76
C THR A 166 6.71 -1.36 9.71
N HIS A 167 6.64 -1.77 8.44
CA HIS A 167 6.04 -0.95 7.39
C HIS A 167 4.52 -0.90 7.56
N SER A 168 3.96 0.29 7.81
CA SER A 168 2.54 0.48 8.17
C SER A 168 1.57 -0.07 7.12
N LEU A 169 1.83 0.17 5.83
CA LEU A 169 0.95 -0.31 4.76
C LEU A 169 1.00 -1.84 4.60
N VAL A 170 2.15 -2.46 4.87
CA VAL A 170 2.27 -3.92 4.93
C VAL A 170 1.43 -4.47 6.09
N LEU A 171 1.49 -3.83 7.26
CA LEU A 171 0.66 -4.20 8.42
C LEU A 171 -0.84 -4.06 8.10
N CYS A 172 -1.26 -3.01 7.39
CA CYS A 172 -2.63 -2.87 6.91
C CYS A 172 -3.03 -4.02 5.98
N GLY A 173 -2.16 -4.38 5.02
CA GLY A 173 -2.37 -5.51 4.12
C GLY A 173 -2.56 -6.83 4.87
N LEU A 174 -1.66 -7.12 5.80
CA LEU A 174 -1.70 -8.34 6.61
C LEU A 174 -2.92 -8.40 7.54
N PHE A 175 -3.37 -7.27 8.09
CA PHE A 175 -4.60 -7.17 8.88
C PHE A 175 -5.83 -7.57 8.07
N HIS A 176 -6.01 -7.02 6.86
CA HIS A 176 -7.13 -7.38 5.99
C HIS A 176 -7.04 -8.81 5.48
N PHE A 177 -5.84 -9.30 5.21
CA PHE A 177 -5.58 -10.69 4.82
C PHE A 177 -5.96 -11.67 5.95
N GLU A 178 -5.58 -11.39 7.20
CA GLU A 178 -5.98 -12.23 8.34
C GLU A 178 -7.50 -12.31 8.49
N GLY A 179 -8.20 -11.18 8.31
CA GLY A 179 -9.66 -11.15 8.30
C GLY A 179 -10.27 -12.02 7.19
N TRP A 180 -9.69 -11.95 5.99
CA TRP A 180 -10.08 -12.79 4.87
C TRP A 180 -9.85 -14.29 5.16
N MET A 181 -8.70 -14.69 5.68
CA MET A 181 -8.40 -16.08 6.04
C MET A 181 -9.42 -16.65 7.04
N ARG A 182 -9.78 -15.88 8.07
CA ARG A 182 -10.77 -16.26 9.08
C ARG A 182 -12.16 -16.50 8.46
N ALA A 183 -12.57 -15.64 7.52
CA ALA A 183 -13.85 -15.78 6.82
C ALA A 183 -13.90 -17.07 5.99
N GLN A 184 -12.81 -17.44 5.29
CA GLN A 184 -12.73 -18.68 4.54
C GLN A 184 -12.84 -19.91 5.44
N SER A 185 -12.18 -19.90 6.60
CA SER A 185 -12.24 -21.02 7.55
C SER A 185 -13.65 -21.23 8.14
N SER A 186 -14.43 -20.15 8.27
CA SER A 186 -15.81 -20.22 8.79
C SER A 186 -16.83 -20.70 7.76
N THR A 187 -16.51 -20.64 6.47
CA THR A 187 -17.42 -21.10 5.37
C THR A 187 -17.20 -22.57 5.02
N ALA A 188 -16.14 -23.21 5.53
CA ALA A 188 -15.78 -24.60 5.27
C ALA A 188 -16.40 -25.60 6.27
N ILE A 189 -17.31 -25.15 7.14
CA ILE A 189 -18.11 -25.95 8.10
C ILE A 189 -19.56 -25.96 7.63
#